data_f9a5d2438b17756fc41bc87be7eafe33
#
_entry.id   f9a5d2438b17756fc41bc87be7eafe33
#
_cell.length_a   1.000
_cell.length_b   1.000
_cell.length_c   1.000
_cell.angle_alpha   90.00
_cell.angle_beta   90.00
_cell.angle_gamma   90.00
#
_symmetry.space_group_name_H-M   'P 1'
#
loop_
_entity.id
_entity.type
_entity.pdbx_description
1 polymer ?
#
loop_
_entity_poly.entity_id
_entity_poly.type
_entity_poly.pdbx_seq_one_letter_code
_entity_poly.pdbx_strand_id
1 'polypeptide(L)'
;MSLLRFSPVLTAALLLGACVSVPSGPSVMVLPGTGKSFDQFRADDMDCRQFAYSQVGGTDANQVASESAVKSAAVGTVIGAAAGAAIGGRSGAAVGAGGGLLVGSAAGADAADRSAYGVQRRYDYAFVQCMYAKGHKVPVSGRFTSAAPAYAPSPLPPPPPPR
;
A
#
# COMPACT_ATOMS: atom_id res chain seq x y z
N MET A 1 -5.09 39.16 -25.62
CA MET A 1 -3.73 38.60 -25.69
C MET A 1 -3.11 38.25 -24.31
N SER A 2 -3.89 38.13 -23.23
CA SER A 2 -3.38 37.86 -21.87
C SER A 2 -3.45 36.38 -21.45
N LEU A 3 -4.15 35.50 -22.17
CA LEU A 3 -4.34 34.09 -21.80
C LEU A 3 -3.11 33.21 -22.03
N LEU A 4 -2.15 33.62 -22.87
CA LEU A 4 -0.94 32.83 -23.15
C LEU A 4 0.14 32.90 -22.04
N ARG A 5 0.06 33.85 -21.12
CA ARG A 5 1.08 34.01 -20.05
C ARG A 5 0.83 33.14 -18.80
N PHE A 6 -0.39 32.64 -18.60
CA PHE A 6 -0.72 31.75 -17.49
C PHE A 6 -0.42 30.29 -17.75
N SER A 7 -0.20 29.89 -18.99
CA SER A 7 0.04 28.50 -19.39
C SER A 7 1.27 27.84 -18.74
N PRO A 8 2.47 28.47 -18.73
CA PRO A 8 3.65 27.80 -18.16
C PRO A 8 3.62 27.66 -16.63
N VAL A 9 3.01 28.62 -15.93
CA VAL A 9 2.91 28.59 -14.47
C VAL A 9 1.91 27.51 -14.02
N LEU A 10 0.79 27.38 -14.72
CA LEU A 10 -0.20 26.33 -14.45
C LEU A 10 0.37 24.94 -14.73
N THR A 11 1.13 24.79 -15.82
CA THR A 11 1.81 23.54 -16.18
C THR A 11 2.90 23.17 -15.16
N ALA A 12 3.67 24.14 -14.68
CA ALA A 12 4.68 23.94 -13.65
C ALA A 12 4.04 23.54 -12.29
N ALA A 13 2.94 24.17 -11.91
CA ALA A 13 2.21 23.83 -10.68
C ALA A 13 1.62 22.41 -10.69
N LEU A 14 1.14 21.94 -11.83
CA LEU A 14 0.62 20.58 -12.02
C LEU A 14 1.73 19.50 -11.93
N LEU A 15 2.97 19.84 -12.29
CA LEU A 15 4.09 18.89 -12.23
C LEU A 15 4.68 18.71 -10.83
N LEU A 16 4.45 19.65 -9.89
CA LEU A 16 4.97 19.57 -8.54
C LEU A 16 4.13 18.70 -7.57
N GLY A 17 2.92 18.32 -7.95
CA GLY A 17 1.99 17.59 -7.08
C GLY A 17 2.11 16.07 -7.11
N ALA A 18 3.02 15.50 -7.91
CA ALA A 18 2.95 14.08 -8.30
C ALA A 18 3.83 13.10 -7.50
N CYS A 19 4.52 13.54 -6.44
CA CYS A 19 5.42 12.65 -5.70
C CYS A 19 4.91 12.36 -4.28
N VAL A 20 3.82 11.63 -4.15
CA VAL A 20 3.50 10.94 -2.89
C VAL A 20 4.13 9.55 -2.98
N SER A 21 5.26 9.36 -2.31
CA SER A 21 5.86 8.03 -2.15
C SER A 21 5.34 7.38 -0.88
N VAL A 22 4.71 6.22 -0.99
CA VAL A 22 4.38 5.37 0.15
C VAL A 22 5.65 4.64 0.58
N PRO A 23 6.01 4.60 1.87
CA PRO A 23 7.18 3.85 2.34
C PRO A 23 7.12 2.39 1.91
N SER A 24 8.19 1.87 1.31
CA SER A 24 8.32 0.47 0.86
C SER A 24 8.68 -0.49 1.98
N GLY A 25 8.04 -0.37 3.14
CA GLY A 25 8.31 -1.19 4.31
C GLY A 25 7.10 -1.29 5.25
N PRO A 26 7.24 -2.01 6.39
CA PRO A 26 6.15 -2.11 7.35
C PRO A 26 5.81 -0.74 7.93
N SER A 27 4.52 -0.42 7.98
CA SER A 27 4.00 0.80 8.62
C SER A 27 3.78 0.61 10.12
N VAL A 28 4.03 -0.59 10.64
CA VAL A 28 3.85 -0.98 12.03
C VAL A 28 5.19 -1.11 12.74
N MET A 29 5.23 -0.69 14.00
CA MET A 29 6.41 -0.86 14.85
C MET A 29 6.37 -2.22 15.54
N VAL A 30 7.48 -2.95 15.50
CA VAL A 30 7.70 -4.19 16.23
C VAL A 30 8.90 -4.02 17.14
N LEU A 31 8.85 -4.60 18.33
CA LEU A 31 9.93 -4.54 19.32
C LEU A 31 10.55 -5.93 19.53
N PRO A 32 11.85 -5.99 19.87
CA PRO A 32 12.50 -7.27 20.19
C PRO A 32 11.74 -8.05 21.27
N GLY A 33 11.63 -9.34 21.07
CA GLY A 33 11.08 -10.27 22.06
C GLY A 33 11.96 -10.38 23.29
N THR A 34 11.39 -10.89 24.37
CA THR A 34 12.15 -11.08 25.62
C THR A 34 13.29 -12.09 25.39
N GLY A 35 14.50 -11.70 25.76
CA GLY A 35 15.70 -12.53 25.60
C GLY A 35 16.30 -12.56 24.19
N LYS A 36 15.75 -11.82 23.22
CA LYS A 36 16.32 -11.70 21.87
C LYS A 36 17.30 -10.55 21.80
N SER A 37 18.45 -10.79 21.17
CA SER A 37 19.42 -9.75 20.86
C SER A 37 18.91 -8.86 19.71
N PHE A 38 19.46 -7.65 19.60
CA PHE A 38 19.11 -6.73 18.51
C PHE A 38 19.54 -7.29 17.13
N ASP A 39 20.64 -8.03 17.07
CA ASP A 39 21.07 -8.65 15.81
C ASP A 39 20.12 -9.76 15.36
N GLN A 40 19.62 -10.57 16.29
CA GLN A 40 18.54 -11.52 16.01
C GLN A 40 17.29 -10.81 15.52
N PHE A 41 16.91 -9.71 16.17
CA PHE A 41 15.75 -8.92 15.75
C PHE A 41 15.90 -8.42 14.32
N ARG A 42 17.08 -7.89 13.95
CA ARG A 42 17.34 -7.41 12.58
C ARG A 42 17.28 -8.53 11.54
N ALA A 43 17.85 -9.69 11.85
CA ALA A 43 17.77 -10.85 10.96
C ALA A 43 16.32 -11.30 10.76
N ASP A 44 15.57 -11.43 11.86
CA ASP A 44 14.15 -11.77 11.83
C ASP A 44 13.29 -10.73 11.10
N ASP A 45 13.60 -9.43 11.25
CA ASP A 45 12.94 -8.33 10.52
C ASP A 45 13.14 -8.45 9.01
N MET A 46 14.37 -8.72 8.56
CA MET A 46 14.66 -8.90 7.13
C MET A 46 13.90 -10.09 6.54
N ASP A 47 13.92 -11.23 7.21
CA ASP A 47 13.20 -12.43 6.79
C ASP A 47 11.68 -12.16 6.71
N CYS A 48 11.13 -11.47 7.73
CA CYS A 48 9.71 -11.18 7.78
C CYS A 48 9.26 -10.14 6.76
N ARG A 49 10.13 -9.19 6.38
CA ARG A 49 9.89 -8.28 5.26
C ARG A 49 9.83 -9.04 3.94
N GLN A 50 10.75 -9.96 3.71
CA GLN A 50 10.75 -10.77 2.50
C GLN A 50 9.52 -11.67 2.43
N PHE A 51 9.13 -12.28 3.54
CA PHE A 51 7.89 -13.05 3.65
C PHE A 51 6.68 -12.18 3.33
N ALA A 52 6.54 -11.00 3.97
CA ALA A 52 5.43 -10.09 3.73
C ALA A 52 5.36 -9.63 2.27
N TYR A 53 6.50 -9.33 1.65
CA TYR A 53 6.59 -8.97 0.24
C TYR A 53 6.06 -10.09 -0.68
N SER A 54 6.41 -11.35 -0.39
CA SER A 54 5.91 -12.49 -1.15
C SER A 54 4.38 -12.67 -1.02
N GLN A 55 3.80 -12.34 0.15
CA GLN A 55 2.36 -12.45 0.40
C GLN A 55 1.52 -11.41 -0.38
N VAL A 56 2.13 -10.31 -0.78
CA VAL A 56 1.49 -9.30 -1.65
C VAL A 56 1.83 -9.51 -3.14
N GLY A 57 2.37 -10.68 -3.49
CA GLY A 57 2.69 -11.03 -4.88
C GLY A 57 3.93 -10.34 -5.42
N GLY A 58 4.84 -9.90 -4.56
CA GLY A 58 6.04 -9.17 -4.95
C GLY A 58 5.74 -7.76 -5.50
N THR A 59 4.58 -7.20 -5.16
CA THR A 59 4.13 -5.91 -5.68
C THR A 59 4.29 -4.83 -4.61
N ASP A 60 4.86 -3.71 -4.97
CA ASP A 60 4.99 -2.55 -4.09
C ASP A 60 3.67 -1.73 -4.12
N ALA A 61 3.29 -1.17 -2.97
CA ALA A 61 2.13 -0.29 -2.85
C ALA A 61 2.23 0.92 -3.80
N ASN A 62 3.43 1.47 -4.01
CA ASN A 62 3.67 2.55 -4.97
C ASN A 62 3.42 2.12 -6.43
N GLN A 63 3.82 0.90 -6.79
CA GLN A 63 3.57 0.37 -8.13
C GLN A 63 2.08 0.22 -8.39
N VAL A 64 1.34 -0.35 -7.45
CA VAL A 64 -0.12 -0.51 -7.56
C VAL A 64 -0.83 0.85 -7.62
N ALA A 65 -0.39 1.82 -6.82
CA ALA A 65 -0.90 3.19 -6.87
C ALA A 65 -0.68 3.83 -8.25
N SER A 66 0.54 3.75 -8.78
CA SER A 66 0.91 4.32 -10.08
C SER A 66 0.10 3.68 -11.22
N GLU A 67 -0.03 2.35 -11.22
CA GLU A 67 -0.84 1.66 -12.23
C GLU A 67 -2.32 2.06 -12.18
N SER A 68 -2.88 2.20 -10.99
CA SER A 68 -4.27 2.60 -10.80
C SER A 68 -4.51 4.04 -11.27
N ALA A 69 -3.60 4.95 -10.96
CA ALA A 69 -3.66 6.34 -11.40
C ALA A 69 -3.57 6.47 -12.92
N VAL A 70 -2.60 5.79 -13.54
CA VAL A 70 -2.40 5.81 -14.99
C VAL A 70 -3.61 5.21 -15.73
N LYS A 71 -4.13 4.09 -15.28
CA LYS A 71 -5.32 3.46 -15.87
C LYS A 71 -6.53 4.39 -15.83
N SER A 72 -6.77 5.02 -14.68
CA SER A 72 -7.90 5.95 -14.51
C SER A 72 -7.76 7.21 -15.37
N ALA A 73 -6.56 7.78 -15.45
CA ALA A 73 -6.26 8.92 -16.30
C ALA A 73 -6.45 8.61 -17.78
N ALA A 74 -5.97 7.43 -18.23
CA ALA A 74 -6.12 6.99 -19.61
C ALA A 74 -7.60 6.79 -19.97
N VAL A 75 -8.37 6.10 -19.13
CA VAL A 75 -9.81 5.89 -19.34
C VAL A 75 -10.56 7.23 -19.41
N GLY A 76 -10.29 8.14 -18.46
CA GLY A 76 -10.89 9.48 -18.45
C GLY A 76 -10.58 10.27 -19.72
N THR A 77 -9.33 10.21 -20.20
CA THR A 77 -8.91 10.87 -21.42
C THR A 77 -9.65 10.35 -22.65
N VAL A 78 -9.76 9.02 -22.80
CA VAL A 78 -10.44 8.38 -23.94
C VAL A 78 -11.94 8.71 -23.93
N ILE A 79 -12.60 8.58 -22.80
CA ILE A 79 -14.02 8.89 -22.65
C ILE A 79 -14.27 10.37 -22.92
N GLY A 80 -13.44 11.25 -22.33
CA GLY A 80 -13.55 12.69 -22.52
C GLY A 80 -13.32 13.11 -23.98
N ALA A 81 -12.33 12.52 -24.65
CA ALA A 81 -12.09 12.75 -26.07
C ALA A 81 -13.27 12.32 -26.95
N ALA A 82 -13.83 11.14 -26.71
CA ALA A 82 -14.97 10.62 -27.47
C ALA A 82 -16.22 11.49 -27.28
N ALA A 83 -16.56 11.85 -26.06
CA ALA A 83 -17.68 12.72 -25.73
C ALA A 83 -17.49 14.14 -26.33
N GLY A 84 -16.29 14.70 -26.20
CA GLY A 84 -15.94 15.99 -26.76
C GLY A 84 -15.99 16.01 -28.29
N ALA A 85 -15.54 14.92 -28.94
CA ALA A 85 -15.62 14.76 -30.40
C ALA A 85 -17.06 14.75 -30.92
N ALA A 86 -17.96 14.09 -30.19
CA ALA A 86 -19.39 14.02 -30.53
C ALA A 86 -20.08 15.40 -30.51
N ILE A 87 -19.64 16.29 -29.63
CA ILE A 87 -20.26 17.62 -29.44
C ILE A 87 -19.60 18.70 -30.31
N GLY A 88 -18.26 18.70 -30.41
CA GLY A 88 -17.48 19.79 -31.00
C GLY A 88 -16.44 19.33 -32.03
N GLY A 89 -16.55 18.11 -32.58
CA GLY A 89 -15.62 17.58 -33.56
C GLY A 89 -14.17 17.53 -33.05
N ARG A 90 -13.20 17.85 -33.88
CA ARG A 90 -11.76 17.82 -33.52
C ARG A 90 -11.39 18.72 -32.37
N SER A 91 -11.95 19.95 -32.33
CA SER A 91 -11.68 20.90 -31.24
C SER A 91 -12.31 20.43 -29.92
N GLY A 92 -13.52 19.87 -30.00
CA GLY A 92 -14.20 19.29 -28.85
C GLY A 92 -13.46 18.06 -28.28
N ALA A 93 -12.89 17.23 -29.16
CA ALA A 93 -12.07 16.09 -28.72
C ALA A 93 -10.85 16.51 -27.89
N ALA A 94 -10.14 17.57 -28.32
CA ALA A 94 -8.96 18.06 -27.60
C ALA A 94 -9.33 18.62 -26.21
N VAL A 95 -10.40 19.42 -26.11
CA VAL A 95 -10.90 19.95 -24.84
C VAL A 95 -11.42 18.84 -23.94
N GLY A 96 -12.19 17.91 -24.52
CA GLY A 96 -12.74 16.76 -23.81
C GLY A 96 -11.65 15.81 -23.29
N ALA A 97 -10.59 15.57 -24.07
CA ALA A 97 -9.44 14.79 -23.62
C ALA A 97 -8.74 15.44 -22.43
N GLY A 98 -8.50 16.75 -22.48
CA GLY A 98 -7.91 17.50 -21.38
C GLY A 98 -8.78 17.50 -20.11
N GLY A 99 -10.07 17.75 -20.26
CA GLY A 99 -11.03 17.68 -19.15
C GLY A 99 -11.14 16.27 -18.57
N GLY A 100 -11.21 15.25 -19.44
CA GLY A 100 -11.25 13.85 -19.06
C GLY A 100 -9.97 13.38 -18.36
N LEU A 101 -8.80 13.88 -18.77
CA LEU A 101 -7.54 13.63 -18.06
C LEU A 101 -7.58 14.19 -16.64
N LEU A 102 -8.04 15.42 -16.47
CA LEU A 102 -8.13 16.05 -15.12
C LEU A 102 -9.09 15.29 -14.20
N VAL A 103 -10.29 14.96 -14.68
CA VAL A 103 -11.27 14.19 -13.91
C VAL A 103 -10.78 12.77 -13.66
N GLY A 104 -10.21 12.11 -14.67
CA GLY A 104 -9.67 10.77 -14.58
C GLY A 104 -8.47 10.68 -13.62
N SER A 105 -7.60 11.69 -13.60
CA SER A 105 -6.48 11.73 -12.64
C SER A 105 -6.93 11.98 -11.21
N ALA A 106 -7.94 12.83 -10.98
CA ALA A 106 -8.51 13.03 -9.64
C ALA A 106 -9.18 11.74 -9.11
N ALA A 107 -10.02 11.09 -9.92
CA ALA A 107 -10.63 9.80 -9.57
C ALA A 107 -9.58 8.69 -9.42
N GLY A 108 -8.50 8.76 -10.22
CA GLY A 108 -7.37 7.85 -10.16
C GLY A 108 -6.55 7.98 -8.89
N ALA A 109 -6.42 9.17 -8.32
CA ALA A 109 -5.75 9.39 -7.05
C ALA A 109 -6.47 8.65 -5.91
N ASP A 110 -7.80 8.79 -5.81
CA ASP A 110 -8.59 8.05 -4.82
C ASP A 110 -8.49 6.52 -4.98
N ALA A 111 -8.50 6.04 -6.23
CA ALA A 111 -8.35 4.62 -6.53
C ALA A 111 -6.94 4.11 -6.20
N ALA A 112 -5.92 4.91 -6.46
CA ALA A 112 -4.53 4.63 -6.14
C ALA A 112 -4.32 4.51 -4.63
N ASP A 113 -4.86 5.45 -3.86
CA ASP A 113 -4.76 5.45 -2.39
C ASP A 113 -5.42 4.22 -1.78
N ARG A 114 -6.62 3.85 -2.24
CA ARG A 114 -7.32 2.65 -1.76
C ARG A 114 -6.57 1.37 -2.11
N SER A 115 -6.02 1.29 -3.31
CA SER A 115 -5.26 0.14 -3.78
C SER A 115 -3.94 -0.01 -3.01
N ALA A 116 -3.19 1.08 -2.86
CA ALA A 116 -1.97 1.13 -2.08
C ALA A 116 -2.21 0.77 -0.60
N TYR A 117 -3.26 1.33 0.00
CA TYR A 117 -3.65 1.01 1.37
C TYR A 117 -4.01 -0.47 1.55
N GLY A 118 -4.71 -1.05 0.57
CA GLY A 118 -5.04 -2.48 0.58
C GLY A 118 -3.81 -3.38 0.55
N VAL A 119 -2.85 -3.08 -0.31
CA VAL A 119 -1.56 -3.79 -0.41
C VAL A 119 -0.75 -3.60 0.87
N GLN A 120 -0.64 -2.36 1.36
CA GLN A 120 0.09 -2.05 2.60
C GLN A 120 -0.48 -2.81 3.80
N ARG A 121 -1.78 -2.84 3.96
CA ARG A 121 -2.42 -3.61 5.05
C ARG A 121 -2.11 -5.10 4.99
N ARG A 122 -2.16 -5.71 3.80
CA ARG A 122 -1.80 -7.13 3.62
C ARG A 122 -0.34 -7.38 3.98
N TYR A 123 0.55 -6.49 3.54
CA TYR A 123 1.95 -6.53 3.88
C TYR A 123 2.17 -6.46 5.40
N ASP A 124 1.56 -5.46 6.05
CA ASP A 124 1.69 -5.26 7.50
C ASP A 124 1.16 -6.45 8.30
N TYR A 125 0.04 -7.04 7.90
CA TYR A 125 -0.48 -8.24 8.55
C TYR A 125 0.46 -9.43 8.42
N ALA A 126 0.99 -9.68 7.22
CA ALA A 126 1.95 -10.75 7.01
C ALA A 126 3.24 -10.53 7.80
N PHE A 127 3.74 -9.29 7.82
CA PHE A 127 4.91 -8.91 8.60
C PHE A 127 4.70 -9.12 10.09
N VAL A 128 3.60 -8.60 10.66
CA VAL A 128 3.24 -8.78 12.07
C VAL A 128 3.09 -10.24 12.44
N GLN A 129 2.43 -11.03 11.58
CA GLN A 129 2.25 -12.47 11.80
C GLN A 129 3.60 -13.20 11.86
N CYS A 130 4.51 -12.89 10.95
CA CYS A 130 5.85 -13.47 10.92
C CYS A 130 6.66 -13.08 12.17
N MET A 131 6.68 -11.80 12.53
CA MET A 131 7.41 -11.31 13.71
C MET A 131 6.83 -11.89 15.01
N TYR A 132 5.51 -12.03 15.09
CA TYR A 132 4.86 -12.68 16.23
C TYR A 132 5.26 -14.15 16.34
N ALA A 133 5.25 -14.88 15.23
CA ALA A 133 5.67 -16.29 15.20
C ALA A 133 7.13 -16.48 15.62
N LYS A 134 7.99 -15.49 15.32
CA LYS A 134 9.38 -15.46 15.78
C LYS A 134 9.54 -14.99 17.23
N GLY A 135 8.46 -14.69 17.95
CA GLY A 135 8.44 -14.35 19.36
C GLY A 135 8.75 -12.87 19.67
N HIS A 136 8.61 -11.99 18.67
CA HIS A 136 8.75 -10.55 18.88
C HIS A 136 7.46 -9.93 19.44
N LYS A 137 7.59 -8.73 19.99
CA LYS A 137 6.46 -7.96 20.52
C LYS A 137 5.81 -7.15 19.41
N VAL A 138 4.57 -7.48 19.10
CA VAL A 138 3.80 -6.83 18.04
C VAL A 138 2.67 -5.98 18.60
N PRO A 139 2.24 -4.92 17.91
CA PRO A 139 1.14 -4.07 18.36
C PRO A 139 -0.20 -4.80 18.18
N VAL A 140 -0.98 -4.89 19.25
CA VAL A 140 -2.38 -5.35 19.21
C VAL A 140 -3.24 -4.38 19.98
N SER A 141 -4.21 -3.75 19.33
CA SER A 141 -5.17 -2.83 19.96
C SER A 141 -4.53 -1.82 20.94
N GLY A 142 -3.43 -1.19 20.55
CA GLY A 142 -2.69 -0.22 21.36
C GLY A 142 -1.77 -0.81 22.42
N ARG A 143 -1.57 -2.12 22.43
CA ARG A 143 -0.63 -2.83 23.32
C ARG A 143 0.34 -3.64 22.48
N PHE A 144 1.52 -3.95 23.06
CA PHE A 144 2.44 -4.91 22.49
C PHE A 144 2.25 -6.28 23.12
N THR A 145 2.15 -7.30 22.31
CA THR A 145 2.13 -8.70 22.73
C THR A 145 3.17 -9.52 21.98
N SER A 146 3.64 -10.59 22.61
CA SER A 146 4.50 -11.58 21.98
C SER A 146 3.80 -12.94 22.02
N ALA A 147 4.19 -13.85 21.12
CA ALA A 147 3.76 -15.22 21.21
C ALA A 147 4.08 -15.75 22.63
N ALA A 148 3.11 -16.39 23.25
CA ALA A 148 3.39 -17.13 24.47
C ALA A 148 4.50 -18.16 24.15
N PRO A 149 5.42 -18.46 25.09
CA PRO A 149 6.39 -19.52 24.92
C PRO A 149 5.66 -20.75 24.43
N ALA A 150 6.22 -21.41 23.40
CA ALA A 150 5.60 -22.63 22.86
C ALA A 150 5.15 -23.53 23.98
N TYR A 151 3.87 -23.87 23.98
CA TYR A 151 3.16 -24.64 24.94
C TYR A 151 4.05 -25.78 25.48
N ALA A 152 4.47 -25.71 26.73
CA ALA A 152 5.00 -26.88 27.39
C ALA A 152 3.90 -27.94 27.33
N PRO A 153 4.16 -29.14 26.81
CA PRO A 153 3.13 -30.17 26.72
C PRO A 153 2.50 -30.33 28.11
N SER A 154 1.17 -30.18 28.16
CA SER A 154 0.43 -30.38 29.41
C SER A 154 0.84 -31.70 30.00
N PRO A 155 1.12 -31.80 31.31
CA PRO A 155 1.36 -33.08 31.95
C PRO A 155 0.23 -34.04 31.60
N LEU A 156 0.60 -35.22 31.10
CA LEU A 156 -0.38 -36.27 30.81
C LEU A 156 -1.26 -36.47 32.05
N PRO A 157 -2.56 -36.59 31.91
CA PRO A 157 -3.44 -36.93 33.06
C PRO A 157 -2.94 -38.18 33.73
N PRO A 158 -3.01 -38.28 35.07
CA PRO A 158 -2.58 -39.47 35.79
C PRO A 158 -3.35 -40.69 35.29
N PRO A 159 -2.69 -41.86 35.23
CA PRO A 159 -3.35 -43.10 34.81
C PRO A 159 -4.55 -43.38 35.73
N PRO A 160 -5.63 -43.98 35.20
CA PRO A 160 -6.78 -44.35 36.00
C PRO A 160 -6.40 -45.37 37.06
N PRO A 161 -7.01 -45.35 38.26
CA PRO A 161 -6.71 -46.30 39.33
C PRO A 161 -6.97 -47.72 38.88
N PRO A 162 -6.16 -48.69 39.33
CA PRO A 162 -6.37 -50.10 39.00
C PRO A 162 -7.72 -50.57 39.56
N ARG A 163 -8.44 -51.34 38.75
CA ARG A 163 -9.71 -51.98 39.15
C ARG A 163 -9.47 -53.16 40.05
#